data_02dc369783f43235abe37f643d783f53
#
_entry.id   02dc369783f43235abe37f643d783f53
#
_cell.length_a   1.000
_cell.length_b   1.000
_cell.length_c   1.000
_cell.angle_alpha   90.00
_cell.angle_beta   90.00
_cell.angle_gamma   90.00
#
_symmetry.space_group_name_H-M   'P 1'
#
loop_
_entity.id
_entity.type
_entity.pdbx_description
1 polymer ?
#
loop_
_entity_poly.entity_id
_entity_poly.type
_entity_poly.pdbx_seq_one_letter_code
_entity_poly.pdbx_strand_id
1 'polypeptide(L)'
;RDVIGVDINEEKIVYGDENINEEKSTGIGRAEKFKVLAELLQKKYSSPRYQAWKRRRGVLNRIRYYHEKAKNILVDNAWKVAREIAATAKKLGYAVAREDLTDLKESLRKLPKNHKTRLLLMGYSRIERWIDWQALKHGVPRVVVDARNTSNECPKCDRVGLEGVDYRRLKCPRCGFEGDRDEVGKLNVRKRALRILDLNGEL
;
A
#
# COMPACT_ATOMS: atom_id res chain seq x y z
N ARG A 1 18.32 -7.00 16.51
CA ARG A 1 16.89 -6.57 16.41
C ARG A 1 16.33 -7.14 15.12
N ASP A 2 15.10 -7.67 15.14
CA ASP A 2 14.43 -8.15 13.94
C ASP A 2 13.58 -7.03 13.31
N VAL A 3 12.93 -7.31 12.17
CA VAL A 3 12.23 -6.31 11.34
C VAL A 3 10.86 -6.81 10.92
N ILE A 4 9.85 -5.98 11.06
CA ILE A 4 8.56 -6.14 10.39
C ILE A 4 8.69 -5.58 8.97
N GLY A 5 8.63 -6.46 7.97
CA GLY A 5 8.51 -6.06 6.56
C GLY A 5 7.08 -5.64 6.25
N VAL A 6 6.90 -4.58 5.44
CA VAL A 6 5.60 -4.08 5.00
C VAL A 6 5.58 -4.00 3.49
N ASP A 7 4.65 -4.73 2.88
CA ASP A 7 4.32 -4.66 1.45
C ASP A 7 2.97 -3.96 1.25
N ILE A 8 2.97 -2.90 0.43
CA ILE A 8 1.81 -2.03 0.22
C ILE A 8 1.25 -2.26 -1.17
N ASN A 9 0.14 -2.99 -1.25
CA ASN A 9 -0.58 -3.23 -2.48
C ASN A 9 -1.84 -2.35 -2.60
N GLU A 10 -2.48 -2.37 -3.76
CA GLU A 10 -3.66 -1.56 -4.03
C GLU A 10 -4.83 -1.87 -3.08
N GLU A 11 -5.13 -3.15 -2.86
CA GLU A 11 -6.30 -3.59 -2.08
C GLU A 11 -5.96 -3.89 -0.63
N LYS A 12 -4.72 -4.28 -0.36
CA LYS A 12 -4.27 -4.71 0.96
C LYS A 12 -2.84 -4.30 1.26
N ILE A 13 -2.53 -4.26 2.54
CA ILE A 13 -1.20 -4.11 3.10
C ILE A 13 -0.89 -5.42 3.81
N VAL A 14 0.25 -6.03 3.47
CA VAL A 14 0.74 -7.25 4.12
C VAL A 14 1.97 -6.90 4.94
N TYR A 15 2.00 -7.31 6.20
CA TYR A 15 3.13 -7.02 7.07
C TYR A 15 3.44 -8.16 8.04
N GLY A 16 4.67 -8.22 8.49
CA GLY A 16 5.13 -9.22 9.44
C GLY A 16 6.57 -9.64 9.22
N ASP A 17 6.90 -10.80 9.73
CA ASP A 17 8.19 -11.48 9.58
C ASP A 17 8.02 -12.86 8.92
N GLU A 18 8.89 -13.82 9.21
CA GLU A 18 8.80 -15.19 8.70
C GLU A 18 7.65 -15.98 9.34
N ASN A 19 7.29 -15.65 10.58
CA ASN A 19 6.28 -16.34 11.37
C ASN A 19 4.95 -15.59 11.42
N ILE A 20 5.00 -14.27 11.24
CA ILE A 20 3.85 -13.36 11.28
C ILE A 20 3.49 -12.95 9.87
N ASN A 21 2.24 -13.18 9.48
CA ASN A 21 1.72 -12.76 8.19
C ASN A 21 0.33 -12.15 8.38
N GLU A 22 0.28 -10.82 8.55
CA GLU A 22 -0.95 -10.07 8.74
C GLU A 22 -1.36 -9.35 7.46
N GLU A 23 -2.64 -9.44 7.14
CA GLU A 23 -3.24 -8.72 6.01
C GLU A 23 -4.27 -7.69 6.47
N LYS A 24 -4.22 -6.48 5.93
CA LYS A 24 -5.18 -5.40 6.21
C LYS A 24 -5.64 -4.74 4.93
N SER A 25 -6.95 -4.52 4.82
CA SER A 25 -7.52 -3.84 3.65
C SER A 25 -7.11 -2.36 3.61
N THR A 26 -6.77 -1.85 2.43
CA THR A 26 -6.59 -0.41 2.20
C THR A 26 -7.90 0.37 2.22
N GLY A 27 -9.03 -0.32 2.03
CA GLY A 27 -10.36 0.28 1.93
C GLY A 27 -10.68 0.86 0.56
N ILE A 28 -9.82 0.62 -0.46
CA ILE A 28 -9.97 1.17 -1.82
C ILE A 28 -11.32 0.81 -2.43
N GLY A 29 -11.76 -0.44 -2.32
CA GLY A 29 -13.05 -0.88 -2.89
C GLY A 29 -14.25 -0.15 -2.29
N ARG A 30 -14.21 0.21 -1.00
CA ARG A 30 -15.26 1.03 -0.35
C ARG A 30 -15.17 2.49 -0.80
N ALA A 31 -13.98 3.05 -0.88
CA ALA A 31 -13.75 4.43 -1.31
C ALA A 31 -14.16 4.64 -2.77
N GLU A 32 -13.86 3.69 -3.64
CA GLU A 32 -14.21 3.71 -5.07
C GLU A 32 -15.72 3.78 -5.29
N LYS A 33 -16.54 3.07 -4.50
CA LYS A 33 -18.00 3.17 -4.58
C LYS A 33 -18.50 4.60 -4.41
N PHE A 34 -17.97 5.33 -3.44
CA PHE A 34 -18.34 6.74 -3.23
C PHE A 34 -17.82 7.65 -4.33
N LYS A 35 -16.63 7.38 -4.86
CA LYS A 35 -16.10 8.12 -5.99
C LYS A 35 -16.96 7.94 -7.23
N VAL A 36 -17.36 6.71 -7.55
CA VAL A 36 -18.27 6.41 -8.67
C VAL A 36 -19.61 7.13 -8.51
N LEU A 37 -20.18 7.17 -7.30
CA LEU A 37 -21.41 7.93 -7.03
C LEU A 37 -21.25 9.43 -7.30
N ALA A 38 -20.10 10.02 -6.91
CA ALA A 38 -19.81 11.42 -7.22
C ALA A 38 -19.72 11.67 -8.72
N GLU A 39 -19.01 10.82 -9.46
CA GLU A 39 -18.84 10.92 -10.91
C GLU A 39 -20.16 10.73 -11.67
N LEU A 40 -21.01 9.79 -11.23
CA LEU A 40 -22.35 9.60 -11.80
C LEU A 40 -23.24 10.85 -11.63
N LEU A 41 -23.21 11.47 -10.44
CA LEU A 41 -23.91 12.73 -10.21
C LEU A 41 -23.35 13.84 -11.08
N GLN A 42 -22.04 13.99 -11.18
CA GLN A 42 -21.41 14.98 -12.04
C GLN A 42 -21.82 14.77 -13.50
N LYS A 43 -21.75 13.53 -14.00
CA LYS A 43 -22.13 13.20 -15.38
C LYS A 43 -23.61 13.51 -15.65
N LYS A 44 -24.52 13.08 -14.74
CA LYS A 44 -25.95 13.33 -14.85
C LYS A 44 -26.26 14.82 -14.96
N TYR A 45 -25.71 15.63 -14.08
CA TYR A 45 -26.00 17.07 -14.01
C TYR A 45 -25.14 17.94 -14.94
N SER A 46 -24.16 17.35 -15.64
CA SER A 46 -23.40 18.04 -16.72
C SER A 46 -24.15 18.08 -18.04
N SER A 47 -25.24 17.32 -18.18
CA SER A 47 -26.01 17.32 -19.42
C SER A 47 -26.70 18.66 -19.64
N PRO A 48 -26.95 19.08 -20.92
CA PRO A 48 -27.62 20.35 -21.25
C PRO A 48 -28.98 20.51 -20.56
N ARG A 49 -29.69 19.41 -20.33
CA ARG A 49 -30.97 19.39 -19.60
C ARG A 49 -30.89 19.98 -18.19
N TYR A 50 -29.69 19.97 -17.58
CA TYR A 50 -29.46 20.40 -16.21
C TYR A 50 -28.45 21.55 -16.10
N GLN A 51 -28.38 22.44 -17.08
CA GLN A 51 -27.37 23.51 -17.16
C GLN A 51 -27.20 24.34 -15.88
N ALA A 52 -28.28 24.51 -15.09
CA ALA A 52 -28.23 25.23 -13.81
C ALA A 52 -27.73 24.40 -12.62
N TRP A 53 -27.25 23.16 -12.83
CA TRP A 53 -26.85 22.27 -11.72
C TRP A 53 -25.75 22.86 -10.82
N LYS A 54 -24.81 23.61 -11.42
CA LYS A 54 -23.73 24.29 -10.70
C LYS A 54 -24.24 25.28 -9.65
N ARG A 55 -25.44 25.83 -9.86
CA ARG A 55 -26.13 26.76 -8.94
C ARG A 55 -26.92 26.01 -7.86
N ARG A 56 -27.11 24.68 -8.00
CA ARG A 56 -27.86 23.86 -7.05
C ARG A 56 -26.94 23.41 -5.91
N ARG A 57 -26.90 24.19 -4.83
CA ARG A 57 -26.06 23.89 -3.63
C ARG A 57 -26.20 22.45 -3.14
N GLY A 58 -27.41 21.87 -3.14
CA GLY A 58 -27.66 20.51 -2.70
C GLY A 58 -26.92 19.44 -3.51
N VAL A 59 -26.86 19.58 -4.85
CA VAL A 59 -26.13 18.66 -5.74
C VAL A 59 -24.62 18.76 -5.52
N LEU A 60 -24.09 19.98 -5.48
CA LEU A 60 -22.66 20.22 -5.22
C LEU A 60 -22.25 19.67 -3.86
N ASN A 61 -23.05 19.91 -2.83
CA ASN A 61 -22.77 19.39 -1.49
C ASN A 61 -22.77 17.87 -1.45
N ARG A 62 -23.69 17.21 -2.19
CA ARG A 62 -23.72 15.74 -2.30
C ARG A 62 -22.48 15.20 -3.01
N ILE A 63 -22.03 15.84 -4.08
CA ILE A 63 -20.81 15.47 -4.81
C ILE A 63 -19.58 15.62 -3.89
N ARG A 64 -19.46 16.77 -3.21
CA ARG A 64 -18.39 16.99 -2.22
C ARG A 64 -18.40 15.94 -1.11
N TYR A 65 -19.55 15.68 -0.52
CA TYR A 65 -19.73 14.66 0.49
C TYR A 65 -19.18 13.30 0.05
N TYR A 66 -19.50 12.84 -1.17
CA TYR A 66 -19.01 11.56 -1.65
C TYR A 66 -17.49 11.55 -1.88
N HIS A 67 -16.92 12.62 -2.41
CA HIS A 67 -15.46 12.73 -2.53
C HIS A 67 -14.76 12.74 -1.18
N GLU A 68 -15.29 13.50 -0.23
CA GLU A 68 -14.77 13.54 1.15
C GLU A 68 -14.92 12.17 1.85
N LYS A 69 -16.04 11.51 1.68
CA LYS A 69 -16.28 10.18 2.23
C LYS A 69 -15.28 9.15 1.68
N ALA A 70 -15.03 9.16 0.37
CA ALA A 70 -14.01 8.31 -0.26
C ALA A 70 -12.62 8.58 0.34
N LYS A 71 -12.22 9.84 0.41
CA LYS A 71 -10.95 10.27 1.00
C LYS A 71 -10.82 9.83 2.47
N ASN A 72 -11.86 10.07 3.27
CA ASN A 72 -11.83 9.77 4.71
C ASN A 72 -11.71 8.28 5.00
N ILE A 73 -12.35 7.41 4.18
CA ILE A 73 -12.19 5.95 4.30
C ILE A 73 -10.72 5.55 4.13
N LEU A 74 -10.04 6.10 3.13
CA LEU A 74 -8.64 5.76 2.86
C LEU A 74 -7.68 6.32 3.92
N VAL A 75 -7.95 7.54 4.40
CA VAL A 75 -7.16 8.16 5.48
C VAL A 75 -7.29 7.37 6.77
N ASP A 76 -8.52 7.02 7.17
CA ASP A 76 -8.82 6.29 8.39
C ASP A 76 -8.19 4.88 8.38
N ASN A 77 -8.33 4.15 7.25
CA ASN A 77 -7.71 2.84 7.11
C ASN A 77 -6.18 2.93 7.15
N ALA A 78 -5.58 3.85 6.40
CA ALA A 78 -4.12 4.03 6.40
C ALA A 78 -3.58 4.32 7.81
N TRP A 79 -4.27 5.19 8.56
CA TRP A 79 -3.90 5.52 9.93
C TRP A 79 -4.01 4.31 10.87
N LYS A 80 -5.13 3.55 10.78
CA LYS A 80 -5.35 2.35 11.61
C LYS A 80 -4.31 1.28 11.37
N VAL A 81 -4.06 0.96 10.11
CA VAL A 81 -3.07 -0.06 9.73
C VAL A 81 -1.66 0.35 10.16
N ALA A 82 -1.28 1.60 9.91
CA ALA A 82 0.03 2.11 10.31
C ALA A 82 0.22 2.05 11.84
N ARG A 83 -0.83 2.40 12.61
CA ARG A 83 -0.80 2.28 14.07
C ARG A 83 -0.62 0.84 14.53
N GLU A 84 -1.31 -0.10 13.90
CA GLU A 84 -1.23 -1.53 14.23
C GLU A 84 0.17 -2.09 13.92
N ILE A 85 0.74 -1.76 12.75
CA ILE A 85 2.11 -2.11 12.38
C ILE A 85 3.11 -1.61 13.44
N ALA A 86 3.04 -0.33 13.78
CA ALA A 86 3.96 0.26 14.75
C ALA A 86 3.79 -0.33 16.17
N ALA A 87 2.54 -0.62 16.59
CA ALA A 87 2.26 -1.26 17.86
C ALA A 87 2.81 -2.69 17.92
N THR A 88 2.64 -3.45 16.84
CA THR A 88 3.19 -4.82 16.71
C THR A 88 4.72 -4.79 16.78
N ALA A 89 5.36 -3.93 16.01
CA ALA A 89 6.81 -3.77 16.01
C ALA A 89 7.34 -3.37 17.40
N LYS A 90 6.69 -2.41 18.06
CA LYS A 90 7.04 -2.00 19.43
C LYS A 90 6.94 -3.15 20.43
N LYS A 91 5.85 -3.93 20.36
CA LYS A 91 5.63 -5.09 21.26
C LYS A 91 6.73 -6.15 21.11
N LEU A 92 7.21 -6.34 19.88
CA LEU A 92 8.26 -7.33 19.56
C LEU A 92 9.69 -6.78 19.74
N GLY A 93 9.86 -5.48 19.90
CA GLY A 93 11.17 -4.82 19.90
C GLY A 93 11.83 -4.77 18.52
N TYR A 94 11.03 -4.82 17.44
CA TYR A 94 11.46 -4.87 16.06
C TYR A 94 11.48 -3.47 15.42
N ALA A 95 12.26 -3.35 14.34
CA ALA A 95 12.13 -2.20 13.43
C ALA A 95 10.99 -2.41 12.44
N VAL A 96 10.55 -1.34 11.77
CA VAL A 96 9.60 -1.40 10.64
C VAL A 96 10.34 -1.08 9.35
N ALA A 97 10.18 -1.94 8.34
CA ALA A 97 10.72 -1.72 7.02
C ALA A 97 9.60 -1.57 5.98
N ARG A 98 9.75 -0.63 5.07
CA ARG A 98 8.89 -0.43 3.90
C ARG A 98 9.69 -0.11 2.66
N GLU A 99 9.07 -0.27 1.51
CA GLU A 99 9.63 0.14 0.24
C GLU A 99 9.65 1.67 0.09
N ASP A 100 10.57 2.16 -0.74
CA ASP A 100 10.51 3.51 -1.30
C ASP A 100 9.66 3.49 -2.58
N LEU A 101 8.46 4.02 -2.49
CA LEU A 101 7.52 4.10 -3.60
C LEU A 101 7.53 5.48 -4.29
N THR A 102 8.57 6.27 -4.11
CA THR A 102 8.68 7.63 -4.68
C THR A 102 8.61 7.59 -6.21
N ASP A 103 9.30 6.64 -6.84
CA ASP A 103 9.35 6.49 -8.30
C ASP A 103 8.07 5.86 -8.89
N LEU A 104 7.20 5.31 -8.04
CA LEU A 104 5.92 4.74 -8.49
C LEU A 104 5.05 5.79 -9.22
N LYS A 105 5.15 7.06 -8.84
CA LYS A 105 4.42 8.16 -9.49
C LYS A 105 4.75 8.32 -10.98
N GLU A 106 5.98 8.10 -11.37
CA GLU A 106 6.39 8.13 -12.78
C GLU A 106 5.85 6.93 -13.55
N SER A 107 5.91 5.76 -12.94
CA SER A 107 5.35 4.53 -13.50
C SER A 107 3.83 4.62 -13.70
N LEU A 108 3.12 5.31 -12.80
CA LEU A 108 1.67 5.53 -12.92
C LEU A 108 1.28 6.32 -14.16
N ARG A 109 2.15 7.15 -14.73
CA ARG A 109 1.86 7.92 -15.96
C ARG A 109 1.63 7.02 -17.17
N LYS A 110 2.24 5.83 -17.19
CA LYS A 110 2.16 4.84 -18.27
C LYS A 110 0.95 3.91 -18.18
N LEU A 111 0.22 3.92 -17.06
CA LEU A 111 -0.90 3.01 -16.84
C LEU A 111 -2.19 3.48 -17.49
N PRO A 112 -3.10 2.56 -17.84
CA PRO A 112 -4.45 2.87 -18.30
C PRO A 112 -5.18 3.77 -17.29
N LYS A 113 -6.04 4.67 -17.80
CA LYS A 113 -6.72 5.71 -17.00
C LYS A 113 -7.43 5.16 -15.74
N ASN A 114 -8.10 4.03 -15.85
CA ASN A 114 -8.85 3.44 -14.74
C ASN A 114 -7.92 3.01 -13.60
N HIS A 115 -6.88 2.25 -13.91
CA HIS A 115 -5.87 1.84 -12.92
C HIS A 115 -5.15 3.04 -12.31
N LYS A 116 -4.70 3.98 -13.15
CA LYS A 116 -4.07 5.22 -12.68
C LYS A 116 -4.95 5.98 -11.69
N THR A 117 -6.23 6.11 -12.00
CA THR A 117 -7.19 6.82 -11.14
C THR A 117 -7.35 6.14 -9.79
N ARG A 118 -7.40 4.81 -9.78
CA ARG A 118 -7.55 4.00 -8.57
C ARG A 118 -6.33 4.07 -7.67
N LEU A 119 -5.13 3.94 -8.25
CA LEU A 119 -3.87 4.06 -7.54
C LEU A 119 -3.63 5.47 -6.98
N LEU A 120 -4.01 6.53 -7.73
CA LEU A 120 -3.96 7.91 -7.24
C LEU A 120 -4.97 8.13 -6.10
N LEU A 121 -6.16 7.53 -6.17
CA LEU A 121 -7.14 7.59 -5.10
C LEU A 121 -6.60 6.95 -3.82
N MET A 122 -6.00 5.77 -3.92
CA MET A 122 -5.41 5.05 -2.79
C MET A 122 -4.32 5.85 -2.10
N GLY A 123 -3.43 6.48 -2.88
CA GLY A 123 -2.40 7.39 -2.37
C GLY A 123 -1.34 6.68 -1.53
N TYR A 124 -0.48 5.86 -2.15
CA TYR A 124 0.64 5.16 -1.51
C TYR A 124 1.46 6.05 -0.56
N SER A 125 1.82 7.25 -0.99
CA SER A 125 2.58 8.21 -0.18
C SER A 125 1.87 8.63 1.12
N ARG A 126 0.55 8.45 1.21
CA ARG A 126 -0.20 8.70 2.44
C ARG A 126 0.00 7.54 3.42
N ILE A 127 -0.04 6.31 2.93
CA ILE A 127 0.20 5.12 3.75
C ILE A 127 1.63 5.13 4.28
N GLU A 128 2.63 5.37 3.42
CA GLU A 128 4.03 5.52 3.81
C GLU A 128 4.20 6.55 4.93
N ARG A 129 3.64 7.77 4.76
CA ARG A 129 3.72 8.82 5.77
C ARG A 129 3.09 8.43 7.10
N TRP A 130 1.97 7.71 7.09
CA TRP A 130 1.35 7.24 8.32
C TRP A 130 2.18 6.16 9.00
N ILE A 131 2.78 5.24 8.24
CA ILE A 131 3.71 4.24 8.78
C ILE A 131 4.90 4.92 9.43
N ASP A 132 5.54 5.85 8.74
CA ASP A 132 6.69 6.60 9.24
C ASP A 132 6.35 7.39 10.50
N TRP A 133 5.20 8.08 10.49
CA TRP A 133 4.76 8.89 11.63
C TRP A 133 4.41 8.03 12.85
N GLN A 134 3.72 6.89 12.64
CA GLN A 134 3.39 5.99 13.73
C GLN A 134 4.64 5.30 14.29
N ALA A 135 5.57 4.89 13.45
CA ALA A 135 6.86 4.34 13.90
C ALA A 135 7.59 5.35 14.77
N LEU A 136 7.73 6.61 14.32
CA LEU A 136 8.34 7.69 15.10
C LEU A 136 7.62 7.92 16.44
N LYS A 137 6.29 8.02 16.41
CA LYS A 137 5.47 8.23 17.62
C LYS A 137 5.63 7.12 18.65
N HIS A 138 5.79 5.88 18.20
CA HIS A 138 5.97 4.71 19.06
C HIS A 138 7.43 4.46 19.47
N GLY A 139 8.39 5.26 18.97
CA GLY A 139 9.82 5.07 19.18
C GLY A 139 10.36 3.81 18.51
N VAL A 140 9.74 3.40 17.39
CA VAL A 140 10.13 2.23 16.59
C VAL A 140 11.09 2.67 15.50
N PRO A 141 12.28 2.06 15.37
CA PRO A 141 13.18 2.32 14.25
C PRO A 141 12.53 1.98 12.93
N ARG A 142 12.83 2.76 11.88
CA ARG A 142 12.31 2.49 10.53
C ARG A 142 13.45 2.37 9.53
N VAL A 143 13.25 1.50 8.55
CA VAL A 143 14.16 1.30 7.42
C VAL A 143 13.36 1.45 6.13
N VAL A 144 13.91 2.20 5.17
CA VAL A 144 13.33 2.33 3.83
C VAL A 144 14.24 1.59 2.86
N VAL A 145 13.65 0.69 2.06
CA VAL A 145 14.39 -0.15 1.13
C VAL A 145 14.02 0.16 -0.32
N ASP A 146 14.92 -0.11 -1.25
CA ASP A 146 14.66 0.00 -2.68
C ASP A 146 13.56 -0.99 -3.10
N ALA A 147 12.53 -0.50 -3.79
CA ALA A 147 11.39 -1.28 -4.23
C ALA A 147 11.68 -2.18 -5.45
N ARG A 148 12.81 -2.01 -6.14
CA ARG A 148 13.11 -2.78 -7.36
C ARG A 148 13.24 -4.27 -7.08
N ASN A 149 12.47 -5.08 -7.83
CA ASN A 149 12.47 -6.55 -7.78
C ASN A 149 12.02 -7.17 -6.44
N THR A 150 11.49 -6.43 -5.49
CA THR A 150 10.98 -6.99 -4.22
C THR A 150 9.91 -8.05 -4.44
N SER A 151 9.08 -7.91 -5.48
CA SER A 151 8.04 -8.88 -5.85
C SER A 151 8.51 -9.99 -6.80
N ASN A 152 9.79 -9.97 -7.24
CA ASN A 152 10.32 -10.89 -8.25
C ASN A 152 11.60 -11.60 -7.82
N GLU A 153 12.16 -11.25 -6.67
CA GLU A 153 13.33 -11.88 -6.06
C GLU A 153 12.88 -13.00 -5.13
N CYS A 154 13.59 -14.13 -5.17
CA CYS A 154 13.31 -15.24 -4.25
C CYS A 154 13.81 -14.90 -2.85
N PRO A 155 12.96 -14.91 -1.81
CA PRO A 155 13.39 -14.58 -0.46
C PRO A 155 14.38 -15.61 0.12
N LYS A 156 14.40 -16.85 -0.42
CA LYS A 156 15.27 -17.93 0.05
C LYS A 156 16.66 -17.93 -0.59
N CYS A 157 16.78 -17.66 -1.89
CA CYS A 157 18.05 -17.82 -2.62
C CYS A 157 18.49 -16.59 -3.43
N ASP A 158 17.84 -15.46 -3.28
CA ASP A 158 18.15 -14.17 -3.92
C ASP A 158 18.06 -14.17 -5.46
N ARG A 159 17.62 -15.24 -6.09
CA ARG A 159 17.44 -15.25 -7.54
C ARG A 159 16.29 -14.34 -7.94
N VAL A 160 16.55 -13.44 -8.86
CA VAL A 160 15.52 -12.65 -9.54
C VAL A 160 14.91 -13.50 -10.67
N GLY A 161 13.60 -13.42 -10.86
CA GLY A 161 12.87 -14.18 -11.87
C GLY A 161 12.09 -15.35 -11.25
N LEU A 162 11.18 -15.01 -10.35
CA LEU A 162 10.15 -15.94 -9.87
C LEU A 162 9.11 -16.16 -10.97
N GLU A 163 8.66 -17.41 -11.12
CA GLU A 163 7.67 -17.82 -12.10
C GLU A 163 6.28 -17.89 -11.45
N GLY A 164 5.25 -17.42 -12.16
CA GLY A 164 3.87 -17.55 -11.72
C GLY A 164 3.38 -18.99 -11.86
N VAL A 165 2.95 -19.58 -10.76
CA VAL A 165 2.24 -20.87 -10.76
C VAL A 165 0.75 -20.65 -11.05
N ASP A 166 0.21 -19.58 -10.45
CA ASP A 166 -1.14 -19.08 -10.67
C ASP A 166 -1.18 -17.55 -10.50
N TYR A 167 -2.37 -16.98 -10.42
CA TYR A 167 -2.57 -15.53 -10.28
C TYR A 167 -1.86 -14.92 -9.05
N ARG A 168 -1.70 -15.68 -7.97
CA ARG A 168 -1.15 -15.19 -6.69
C ARG A 168 0.13 -15.88 -6.28
N ARG A 169 0.35 -17.11 -6.70
CA ARG A 169 1.47 -17.94 -6.24
C ARG A 169 2.66 -17.84 -7.16
N LEU A 170 3.83 -17.68 -6.57
CA LEU A 170 5.12 -17.61 -7.23
C LEU A 170 5.98 -18.81 -6.84
N LYS A 171 6.78 -19.29 -7.78
CA LYS A 171 7.74 -20.38 -7.58
C LYS A 171 9.12 -19.97 -8.04
N CYS A 172 10.13 -20.33 -7.27
CA CYS A 172 11.52 -20.15 -7.65
C CYS A 172 12.02 -21.36 -8.47
N PRO A 173 12.43 -21.15 -9.74
CA PRO A 173 12.93 -22.25 -10.56
C PRO A 173 14.29 -22.80 -10.10
N ARG A 174 15.01 -22.05 -9.22
CA ARG A 174 16.31 -22.47 -8.71
C ARG A 174 16.24 -23.34 -7.46
N CYS A 175 15.47 -22.92 -6.46
CA CYS A 175 15.46 -23.57 -5.14
C CYS A 175 14.12 -24.21 -4.77
N GLY A 176 13.11 -24.13 -5.65
CA GLY A 176 11.79 -24.72 -5.45
C GLY A 176 10.92 -23.98 -4.40
N PHE A 177 11.36 -22.84 -3.88
CA PHE A 177 10.52 -22.03 -2.98
C PHE A 177 9.20 -21.68 -3.66
N GLU A 178 8.09 -21.82 -2.96
CA GLU A 178 6.75 -21.37 -3.37
C GLU A 178 6.15 -20.50 -2.29
N GLY A 179 5.52 -19.38 -2.70
CA GLY A 179 4.87 -18.45 -1.77
C GLY A 179 3.84 -17.56 -2.46
N ASP A 180 2.98 -16.91 -1.66
CA ASP A 180 2.09 -15.87 -2.15
C ASP A 180 2.90 -14.63 -2.56
N ARG A 181 2.48 -13.94 -3.63
CA ARG A 181 3.19 -12.77 -4.17
C ARG A 181 3.42 -11.67 -3.12
N ASP A 182 2.40 -11.39 -2.32
CA ASP A 182 2.45 -10.31 -1.34
C ASP A 182 3.31 -10.72 -0.12
N GLU A 183 3.32 -12.02 0.22
CA GLU A 183 4.24 -12.57 1.21
C GLU A 183 5.69 -12.48 0.74
N VAL A 184 5.96 -12.80 -0.52
CA VAL A 184 7.29 -12.63 -1.13
C VAL A 184 7.75 -11.18 -1.03
N GLY A 185 6.89 -10.20 -1.36
CA GLY A 185 7.19 -8.78 -1.23
C GLY A 185 7.57 -8.40 0.20
N LYS A 186 6.73 -8.76 1.18
CA LYS A 186 6.97 -8.54 2.61
C LYS A 186 8.31 -9.13 3.08
N LEU A 187 8.61 -10.39 2.72
CA LEU A 187 9.84 -11.07 3.13
C LEU A 187 11.09 -10.43 2.51
N ASN A 188 11.02 -9.99 1.26
CA ASN A 188 12.12 -9.31 0.60
C ASN A 188 12.38 -7.91 1.18
N VAL A 189 11.34 -7.16 1.51
CA VAL A 189 11.45 -5.88 2.23
C VAL A 189 12.15 -6.09 3.57
N ARG A 190 11.72 -7.08 4.36
CA ARG A 190 12.37 -7.45 5.63
C ARG A 190 13.84 -7.81 5.44
N LYS A 191 14.14 -8.70 4.51
CA LYS A 191 15.50 -9.18 4.23
C LYS A 191 16.46 -8.06 3.84
N ARG A 192 16.01 -7.13 2.99
CA ARG A 192 16.80 -5.96 2.61
C ARG A 192 17.06 -5.03 3.80
N ALA A 193 16.06 -4.83 4.64
CA ALA A 193 16.22 -4.02 5.84
C ALA A 193 17.19 -4.63 6.84
N LEU A 194 17.15 -5.94 7.06
CA LEU A 194 18.12 -6.63 7.91
C LEU A 194 19.54 -6.42 7.40
N ARG A 195 19.80 -6.55 6.10
CA ARG A 195 21.13 -6.28 5.51
C ARG A 195 21.60 -4.84 5.73
N ILE A 196 20.70 -3.86 5.67
CA ILE A 196 21.04 -2.46 5.94
C ILE A 196 21.41 -2.25 7.41
N LEU A 197 20.66 -2.85 8.32
CA LEU A 197 20.91 -2.76 9.77
C LEU A 197 22.20 -3.48 10.16
N ASP A 198 22.49 -4.64 9.57
CA ASP A 198 23.76 -5.37 9.77
C ASP A 198 24.96 -4.54 9.33
N LEU A 199 24.89 -3.89 8.16
CA LEU A 199 25.96 -3.04 7.64
C LEU A 199 26.21 -1.80 8.51
N ASN A 200 25.17 -1.29 9.19
CA ASN A 200 25.26 -0.14 10.07
C ASN A 200 25.67 -0.50 11.50
N GLY A 201 25.81 -1.78 11.83
CA GLY A 201 26.11 -2.26 13.20
C GLY A 201 24.98 -1.98 14.20
N GLU A 202 23.73 -1.91 13.74
CA GLU A 202 22.55 -1.60 14.55
C GLU A 202 21.76 -2.83 15.02
N LEU A 203 22.25 -4.05 14.71
CA LEU A 203 21.68 -5.34 15.15
C LEU A 203 22.19 -5.80 16.49
#